data_d061ed4d9c71d91d707ef74e13e47207
#
_entry.id   d061ed4d9c71d91d707ef74e13e47207
#
_cell.length_a   1.000
_cell.length_b   1.000
_cell.length_c   1.000
_cell.angle_alpha   90.00
_cell.angle_beta   90.00
_cell.angle_gamma   90.00
#
_symmetry.space_group_name_H-M   'P 1'
#
loop_
_entity.id
_entity.type
_entity.pdbx_description
1 polymer ?
#
loop_
_entity_poly.entity_id
_entity_poly.type
_entity_poly.pdbx_seq_one_letter_code
_entity_poly.pdbx_strand_id
1 'polypeptide(L)'
;FDENKAYKALLEAKEEGKIKYIGITSHSLETIEKSIEDEKFSTIQFPYNIIEDQADEVFKKANKKDIGIIVMKPLAGGAIDDAKLAIKYILSKDYIDVVIPGMESIEQVRENVSVLQDTNITKDDELKIQEIRNIMGKRFCRRCEYCLPCPLKINIPQNFLLEGYYARYNLKDWAKERYKSLEVKASACVEC
;
A
#
# COMPACT_ATOMS: atom_id res chain seq x y z
N PHE A 1 -7.25 7.18 19.35
CA PHE A 1 -7.37 8.41 18.51
C PHE A 1 -7.84 9.63 19.29
N ASP A 2 -8.62 9.47 20.35
CA ASP A 2 -9.25 10.59 21.10
C ASP A 2 -8.25 11.52 21.78
N GLU A 3 -7.11 11.03 22.22
CA GLU A 3 -6.06 11.83 22.84
C GLU A 3 -5.15 12.56 21.83
N ASN A 4 -5.31 12.27 20.53
CA ASN A 4 -4.48 12.83 19.49
C ASN A 4 -4.94 14.26 19.16
N LYS A 5 -4.07 15.24 19.40
CA LYS A 5 -4.33 16.65 19.09
C LYS A 5 -4.68 16.89 17.61
N ALA A 6 -4.10 16.11 16.68
CA ALA A 6 -4.40 16.22 15.26
C ALA A 6 -5.86 15.83 14.95
N TYR A 7 -6.38 14.77 15.57
CA TYR A 7 -7.78 14.37 15.38
C TYR A 7 -8.75 15.44 15.91
N LYS A 8 -8.47 16.04 17.08
CA LYS A 8 -9.28 17.16 17.61
C LYS A 8 -9.31 18.35 16.66
N ALA A 9 -8.17 18.75 16.12
CA ALA A 9 -8.10 19.84 15.14
C ALA A 9 -8.91 19.55 13.87
N LEU A 10 -8.93 18.28 13.41
CA LEU A 10 -9.78 17.86 12.29
C LEU A 10 -11.26 17.91 12.62
N LEU A 11 -11.66 17.57 13.84
CA LEU A 11 -13.05 17.72 14.29
C LEU A 11 -13.47 19.18 14.33
N GLU A 12 -12.66 20.07 14.87
CA GLU A 12 -12.90 21.52 14.87
C GLU A 12 -13.06 22.05 13.43
N ALA A 13 -12.17 21.64 12.52
CA ALA A 13 -12.27 22.03 11.11
C ALA A 13 -13.56 21.50 10.43
N LYS A 14 -14.04 20.32 10.84
CA LYS A 14 -15.31 19.76 10.35
C LYS A 14 -16.51 20.54 10.92
N GLU A 15 -16.50 20.87 12.19
CA GLU A 15 -17.55 21.69 12.83
C GLU A 15 -17.63 23.09 12.22
N GLU A 16 -16.49 23.69 11.89
CA GLU A 16 -16.40 24.97 11.19
C GLU A 16 -16.77 24.89 9.70
N GLY A 17 -17.07 23.70 9.16
CA GLY A 17 -17.44 23.48 7.78
C GLY A 17 -16.26 23.58 6.78
N LYS A 18 -15.02 23.65 7.26
CA LYS A 18 -13.81 23.70 6.41
C LYS A 18 -13.54 22.37 5.69
N ILE A 19 -13.90 21.26 6.32
CA ILE A 19 -13.83 19.91 5.76
C ILE A 19 -15.15 19.18 5.99
N LYS A 20 -15.49 18.23 5.12
CA LYS A 20 -16.72 17.44 5.25
C LYS A 20 -16.48 16.09 5.92
N TYR A 21 -15.35 15.46 5.60
CA TYR A 21 -15.03 14.10 6.00
C TYR A 21 -13.61 14.02 6.56
N ILE A 22 -13.38 13.07 7.45
CA ILE A 22 -12.07 12.76 8.00
C ILE A 22 -11.71 11.33 7.59
N GLY A 23 -10.54 11.14 7.05
CA GLY A 23 -10.01 9.82 6.68
C GLY A 23 -8.74 9.48 7.43
N ILE A 24 -8.36 8.20 7.39
CA ILE A 24 -7.10 7.72 7.96
C ILE A 24 -6.25 7.02 6.89
N THR A 25 -4.95 7.25 6.94
CA THR A 25 -3.95 6.56 6.12
C THR A 25 -2.99 5.79 7.02
N SER A 26 -2.77 4.52 6.74
CA SER A 26 -1.81 3.70 7.47
C SER A 26 -1.15 2.64 6.58
N HIS A 27 0.01 2.13 7.01
CA HIS A 27 0.64 0.92 6.49
C HIS A 27 0.48 -0.27 7.45
N SER A 28 -0.08 -0.04 8.64
CA SER A 28 -0.40 -1.06 9.63
C SER A 28 -1.85 -1.51 9.46
N LEU A 29 -2.05 -2.79 9.16
CA LEU A 29 -3.38 -3.39 9.03
C LEU A 29 -4.14 -3.29 10.35
N GLU A 30 -3.48 -3.54 11.47
CA GLU A 30 -4.05 -3.42 12.82
C GLU A 30 -4.60 -2.01 13.09
N THR A 31 -3.87 -0.98 12.65
CA THR A 31 -4.34 0.41 12.80
C THR A 31 -5.61 0.66 11.99
N ILE A 32 -5.70 0.12 10.77
CA ILE A 32 -6.89 0.22 9.93
C ILE A 32 -8.06 -0.56 10.55
N GLU A 33 -7.84 -1.77 11.04
CA GLU A 33 -8.88 -2.57 11.71
C GLU A 33 -9.47 -1.82 12.91
N LYS A 34 -8.62 -1.29 13.78
CA LYS A 34 -9.06 -0.46 14.93
C LYS A 34 -9.82 0.79 14.49
N SER A 35 -9.41 1.43 13.40
CA SER A 35 -10.07 2.63 12.90
C SER A 35 -11.48 2.37 12.37
N ILE A 36 -11.72 1.18 11.82
CA ILE A 36 -13.05 0.74 11.37
C ILE A 36 -13.97 0.47 12.57
N GLU A 37 -13.43 -0.09 13.65
CA GLU A 37 -14.19 -0.35 14.89
C GLU A 37 -14.57 0.95 15.60
N ASP A 38 -13.70 1.95 15.60
CA ASP A 38 -13.92 3.25 16.23
C ASP A 38 -14.97 4.12 15.51
N GLU A 39 -15.33 3.81 14.26
CA GLU A 39 -16.34 4.51 13.44
C GLU A 39 -16.12 6.04 13.30
N LYS A 40 -14.88 6.50 13.44
CA LYS A 40 -14.52 7.92 13.44
C LYS A 40 -14.13 8.44 12.06
N PHE A 41 -13.84 7.54 11.14
CA PHE A 41 -13.30 7.88 9.84
C PHE A 41 -14.28 7.52 8.73
N SER A 42 -14.45 8.45 7.80
CA SER A 42 -15.29 8.24 6.61
C SER A 42 -14.57 7.51 5.50
N THR A 43 -13.23 7.54 5.50
CA THR A 43 -12.40 6.82 4.53
C THR A 43 -11.17 6.20 5.20
N ILE A 44 -10.73 5.08 4.65
CA ILE A 44 -9.44 4.46 4.95
C ILE A 44 -8.56 4.44 3.72
N GLN A 45 -7.26 4.68 3.89
CA GLN A 45 -6.28 4.54 2.82
C GLN A 45 -5.20 3.55 3.23
N PHE A 46 -5.00 2.50 2.41
CA PHE A 46 -4.08 1.41 2.71
C PHE A 46 -3.40 0.86 1.44
N PRO A 47 -2.15 0.35 1.52
CA PRO A 47 -1.52 -0.33 0.40
C PRO A 47 -2.26 -1.61 0.02
N TYR A 48 -2.60 -1.74 -1.27
CA TYR A 48 -3.22 -2.95 -1.79
C TYR A 48 -2.86 -3.12 -3.27
N ASN A 49 -2.50 -4.33 -3.65
CA ASN A 49 -2.12 -4.67 -5.02
C ASN A 49 -2.09 -6.20 -5.20
N ILE A 50 -1.70 -6.67 -6.38
CA ILE A 50 -1.63 -8.11 -6.71
C ILE A 50 -0.80 -8.91 -5.69
N ILE A 51 0.22 -8.31 -5.06
CA ILE A 51 1.13 -8.99 -4.13
C ILE A 51 0.73 -8.74 -2.67
N GLU A 52 0.16 -7.57 -2.38
CA GLU A 52 -0.27 -7.14 -1.05
C GLU A 52 -1.81 -7.16 -1.00
N ASP A 53 -2.41 -8.32 -0.77
CA ASP A 53 -3.87 -8.54 -0.73
C ASP A 53 -4.41 -8.91 0.67
N GLN A 54 -3.57 -8.77 1.71
CA GLN A 54 -3.93 -9.11 3.09
C GLN A 54 -5.07 -8.26 3.69
N ALA A 55 -5.42 -7.15 3.05
CA ALA A 55 -6.50 -6.26 3.51
C ALA A 55 -7.90 -6.63 3.00
N ASP A 56 -8.05 -7.68 2.20
CA ASP A 56 -9.33 -8.07 1.59
C ASP A 56 -10.48 -8.14 2.59
N GLU A 57 -10.32 -8.87 3.68
CA GLU A 57 -11.37 -9.03 4.68
C GLU A 57 -11.63 -7.73 5.47
N VAL A 58 -10.58 -6.93 5.68
CA VAL A 58 -10.68 -5.64 6.35
C VAL A 58 -11.45 -4.64 5.49
N PHE A 59 -11.17 -4.62 4.18
CA PHE A 59 -11.88 -3.77 3.22
C PHE A 59 -13.37 -4.16 3.12
N LYS A 60 -13.69 -5.44 3.06
CA LYS A 60 -15.09 -5.89 3.10
C LYS A 60 -15.82 -5.46 4.37
N LYS A 61 -15.14 -5.46 5.53
CA LYS A 61 -15.72 -4.95 6.78
C LYS A 61 -15.94 -3.43 6.72
N ALA A 62 -15.00 -2.67 6.18
CA ALA A 62 -15.11 -1.23 6.00
C ALA A 62 -16.28 -0.87 5.06
N ASN A 63 -16.39 -1.55 3.93
CA ASN A 63 -17.47 -1.36 2.95
C ASN A 63 -18.85 -1.62 3.57
N LYS A 64 -19.01 -2.68 4.40
CA LYS A 64 -20.26 -2.94 5.13
C LYS A 64 -20.66 -1.83 6.11
N LYS A 65 -19.71 -1.00 6.52
CA LYS A 65 -19.94 0.16 7.41
C LYS A 65 -19.99 1.49 6.66
N ASP A 66 -20.09 1.47 5.35
CA ASP A 66 -20.11 2.64 4.47
C ASP A 66 -18.86 3.53 4.63
N ILE A 67 -17.71 2.90 4.87
CA ILE A 67 -16.41 3.55 4.95
C ILE A 67 -15.73 3.42 3.58
N GLY A 68 -15.43 4.56 2.94
CA GLY A 68 -14.79 4.60 1.63
C GLY A 68 -13.36 4.06 1.66
N ILE A 69 -12.98 3.29 0.63
CA ILE A 69 -11.70 2.60 0.54
C ILE A 69 -10.84 3.20 -0.57
N ILE A 70 -9.69 3.75 -0.18
CA ILE A 70 -8.70 4.34 -1.07
C ILE A 70 -7.48 3.41 -1.09
N VAL A 71 -7.17 2.87 -2.25
CA VAL A 71 -6.00 2.01 -2.45
C VAL A 71 -4.79 2.84 -2.86
N MET A 72 -3.72 2.78 -2.08
CA MET A 72 -2.40 3.30 -2.42
C MET A 72 -1.44 2.18 -2.84
N LYS A 73 -0.37 2.55 -3.56
CA LYS A 73 0.67 1.63 -4.06
C LYS A 73 0.14 0.49 -4.94
N PRO A 74 -0.73 0.78 -5.91
CA PRO A 74 -1.31 -0.24 -6.77
C PRO A 74 -0.27 -1.03 -7.57
N LEU A 75 0.88 -0.41 -7.88
CA LEU A 75 2.00 -1.02 -8.60
C LEU A 75 3.09 -1.57 -7.64
N ALA A 76 2.75 -1.83 -6.37
CA ALA A 76 3.70 -2.31 -5.36
C ALA A 76 4.98 -1.45 -5.28
N GLY A 77 4.87 -0.13 -5.46
CA GLY A 77 6.01 0.77 -5.52
C GLY A 77 6.87 0.57 -6.78
N GLY A 78 6.26 0.34 -7.94
CA GLY A 78 6.94 0.13 -9.21
C GLY A 78 7.55 -1.28 -9.38
N ALA A 79 7.13 -2.24 -8.56
CA ALA A 79 7.55 -3.62 -8.70
C ALA A 79 6.69 -4.40 -9.71
N ILE A 80 5.49 -3.92 -10.01
CA ILE A 80 4.59 -4.48 -11.02
C ILE A 80 4.63 -3.57 -12.25
N ASP A 81 5.15 -4.09 -13.36
CA ASP A 81 5.33 -3.34 -14.60
C ASP A 81 4.03 -3.18 -15.40
N ASP A 82 3.11 -4.15 -15.32
CA ASP A 82 1.81 -4.10 -15.99
C ASP A 82 0.81 -3.25 -15.18
N ALA A 83 0.81 -1.95 -15.44
CA ALA A 83 -0.04 -1.00 -14.73
C ALA A 83 -1.54 -1.25 -14.99
N LYS A 84 -1.92 -1.61 -16.22
CA LYS A 84 -3.31 -1.90 -16.56
C LYS A 84 -3.83 -3.10 -15.78
N LEU A 85 -3.07 -4.20 -15.76
CA LEU A 85 -3.45 -5.40 -15.03
C LEU A 85 -3.54 -5.12 -13.53
N ALA A 86 -2.57 -4.38 -12.97
CA ALA A 86 -2.56 -4.06 -11.54
C ALA A 86 -3.78 -3.22 -11.12
N ILE A 87 -4.12 -2.19 -11.89
CA ILE A 87 -5.28 -1.34 -11.62
C ILE A 87 -6.58 -2.12 -11.86
N LYS A 88 -6.65 -2.90 -12.93
CA LYS A 88 -7.78 -3.77 -13.25
C LYS A 88 -8.07 -4.77 -12.14
N TYR A 89 -7.02 -5.41 -11.60
CA TYR A 89 -7.12 -6.31 -10.44
C TYR A 89 -7.76 -5.63 -9.22
N ILE A 90 -7.37 -4.40 -8.94
CA ILE A 90 -7.90 -3.63 -7.81
C ILE A 90 -9.37 -3.25 -8.07
N LEU A 91 -9.64 -2.67 -9.23
CA LEU A 91 -10.98 -2.18 -9.60
C LEU A 91 -11.98 -3.31 -9.91
N SER A 92 -11.53 -4.55 -10.05
CA SER A 92 -12.43 -5.72 -10.11
C SER A 92 -13.08 -6.06 -8.77
N LYS A 93 -12.66 -5.39 -7.68
CA LYS A 93 -13.22 -5.56 -6.35
C LYS A 93 -14.33 -4.53 -6.12
N ASP A 94 -15.55 -4.98 -5.90
CA ASP A 94 -16.75 -4.15 -5.73
C ASP A 94 -16.75 -3.32 -4.44
N TYR A 95 -15.85 -3.61 -3.51
CA TYR A 95 -15.68 -2.89 -2.25
C TYR A 95 -14.57 -1.82 -2.29
N ILE A 96 -13.89 -1.59 -3.42
CA ILE A 96 -12.86 -0.54 -3.55
C ILE A 96 -13.42 0.64 -4.32
N ASP A 97 -13.32 1.84 -3.74
CA ASP A 97 -13.87 3.07 -4.31
C ASP A 97 -12.86 3.83 -5.16
N VAL A 98 -11.60 3.92 -4.70
CA VAL A 98 -10.58 4.75 -5.33
C VAL A 98 -9.23 4.04 -5.37
N VAL A 99 -8.54 4.14 -6.48
CA VAL A 99 -7.14 3.74 -6.64
C VAL A 99 -6.28 4.95 -7.01
N ILE A 100 -5.14 5.15 -6.32
CA ILE A 100 -4.26 6.31 -6.51
C ILE A 100 -2.86 5.88 -7.01
N PRO A 101 -2.69 5.58 -8.31
CA PRO A 101 -1.38 5.32 -8.89
C PRO A 101 -0.56 6.61 -9.00
N GLY A 102 0.76 6.52 -8.79
CA GLY A 102 1.68 7.58 -9.20
C GLY A 102 1.80 7.63 -10.71
N MET A 103 1.77 8.84 -11.30
CA MET A 103 1.87 9.06 -12.75
C MET A 103 2.81 10.25 -13.02
N GLU A 104 3.67 10.09 -14.02
CA GLU A 104 4.67 11.09 -14.41
C GLU A 104 4.43 11.65 -15.84
N SER A 105 3.50 11.05 -16.59
CA SER A 105 3.18 11.47 -17.95
C SER A 105 1.68 11.41 -18.25
N ILE A 106 1.26 12.15 -19.28
CA ILE A 106 -0.11 12.14 -19.78
C ILE A 106 -0.48 10.77 -20.34
N GLU A 107 0.47 10.07 -20.94
CA GLU A 107 0.30 8.72 -21.48
C GLU A 107 -0.08 7.74 -20.36
N GLN A 108 0.61 7.80 -19.23
CA GLN A 108 0.28 6.99 -18.05
C GLN A 108 -1.11 7.32 -17.48
N VAL A 109 -1.51 8.60 -17.48
CA VAL A 109 -2.88 8.99 -17.11
C VAL A 109 -3.90 8.34 -18.03
N ARG A 110 -3.70 8.45 -19.35
CA ARG A 110 -4.61 7.85 -20.35
C ARG A 110 -4.68 6.35 -20.24
N GLU A 111 -3.53 5.70 -20.02
CA GLU A 111 -3.44 4.26 -19.84
C GLU A 111 -4.22 3.81 -18.60
N ASN A 112 -3.98 4.44 -17.46
CA ASN A 112 -4.63 4.09 -16.20
C ASN A 112 -6.15 4.32 -16.27
N VAL A 113 -6.60 5.43 -16.83
CA VAL A 113 -8.04 5.75 -17.01
C VAL A 113 -8.71 4.77 -17.98
N SER A 114 -8.00 4.27 -19.00
CA SER A 114 -8.57 3.32 -19.96
C SER A 114 -9.05 2.01 -19.33
N VAL A 115 -8.53 1.65 -18.16
CA VAL A 115 -8.94 0.46 -17.40
C VAL A 115 -10.41 0.53 -16.97
N LEU A 116 -10.96 1.73 -16.78
CA LEU A 116 -12.37 1.92 -16.42
C LEU A 116 -13.37 1.46 -17.50
N GLN A 117 -12.90 1.25 -18.74
CA GLN A 117 -13.75 0.72 -19.81
C GLN A 117 -14.07 -0.76 -19.64
N ASP A 118 -13.17 -1.53 -19.03
CA ASP A 118 -13.37 -2.94 -18.72
C ASP A 118 -12.53 -3.36 -17.49
N THR A 119 -13.19 -3.59 -16.37
CA THR A 119 -12.58 -4.04 -15.11
C THR A 119 -12.72 -5.54 -14.89
N ASN A 120 -13.29 -6.31 -15.84
CA ASN A 120 -13.48 -7.75 -15.70
C ASN A 120 -12.16 -8.51 -15.85
N ILE A 121 -11.80 -9.31 -14.87
CA ILE A 121 -10.61 -10.17 -14.92
C ILE A 121 -10.88 -11.35 -15.84
N THR A 122 -10.05 -11.51 -16.85
CA THR A 122 -10.08 -12.65 -17.79
C THR A 122 -9.23 -13.82 -17.25
N LYS A 123 -9.36 -15.00 -17.86
CA LYS A 123 -8.49 -16.14 -17.54
C LYS A 123 -7.01 -15.85 -17.80
N ASP A 124 -6.70 -15.10 -18.85
CA ASP A 124 -5.33 -14.66 -19.13
C ASP A 124 -4.81 -13.70 -18.06
N ASP A 125 -5.65 -12.80 -17.58
CA ASP A 125 -5.31 -11.91 -16.47
C ASP A 125 -5.02 -12.72 -15.19
N GLU A 126 -5.83 -13.74 -14.89
CA GLU A 126 -5.61 -14.63 -13.74
C GLU A 126 -4.25 -15.35 -13.82
N LEU A 127 -3.87 -15.85 -14.98
CA LEU A 127 -2.58 -16.51 -15.19
C LEU A 127 -1.41 -15.54 -14.97
N LYS A 128 -1.49 -14.32 -15.51
CA LYS A 128 -0.48 -13.28 -15.30
C LYS A 128 -0.39 -12.85 -13.83
N ILE A 129 -1.53 -12.68 -13.16
CA ILE A 129 -1.59 -12.38 -11.72
C ILE A 129 -0.87 -13.47 -10.92
N GLN A 130 -1.14 -14.73 -11.25
CA GLN A 130 -0.49 -15.86 -10.57
C GLN A 130 1.03 -15.91 -10.84
N GLU A 131 1.46 -15.59 -12.05
CA GLU A 131 2.89 -15.48 -12.39
C GLU A 131 3.57 -14.36 -11.56
N ILE A 132 2.99 -13.17 -11.51
CA ILE A 132 3.49 -12.05 -10.68
C ILE A 132 3.61 -12.48 -9.21
N ARG A 133 2.61 -13.13 -8.67
CA ARG A 133 2.62 -13.65 -7.29
C ARG A 133 3.74 -14.68 -7.05
N ASN A 134 3.96 -15.57 -8.00
CA ASN A 134 5.01 -16.59 -7.90
C ASN A 134 6.42 -15.99 -7.93
N ILE A 135 6.64 -14.99 -8.77
CA ILE A 135 7.94 -14.33 -8.92
C ILE A 135 8.22 -13.40 -7.74
N MET A 136 7.25 -12.58 -7.37
CA MET A 136 7.44 -11.47 -6.44
C MET A 136 7.09 -11.81 -4.98
N GLY A 137 6.16 -12.72 -4.77
CA GLY A 137 5.60 -13.01 -3.45
C GLY A 137 6.61 -13.51 -2.41
N LYS A 138 7.74 -14.08 -2.86
CA LYS A 138 8.82 -14.57 -1.98
C LYS A 138 9.90 -13.53 -1.67
N ARG A 139 9.94 -12.41 -2.42
CA ARG A 139 11.02 -11.40 -2.34
C ARG A 139 10.51 -9.98 -2.07
N PHE A 140 9.26 -9.84 -1.71
CA PHE A 140 8.63 -8.55 -1.47
C PHE A 140 8.37 -8.32 0.02
N CYS A 141 8.87 -7.21 0.57
CA CYS A 141 8.59 -6.83 1.95
C CYS A 141 7.22 -6.13 2.04
N ARG A 142 6.26 -6.78 2.68
CA ARG A 142 4.91 -6.25 2.92
C ARG A 142 4.85 -5.22 4.04
N ARG A 143 5.96 -4.96 4.73
CA ARG A 143 6.04 -4.05 5.90
C ARG A 143 5.03 -4.39 7.01
N CYS A 144 4.76 -5.68 7.18
CA CYS A 144 3.91 -6.19 8.25
C CYS A 144 4.59 -6.19 9.63
N GLU A 145 5.89 -5.92 9.66
CA GLU A 145 6.73 -5.80 10.86
C GLU A 145 6.85 -7.08 11.73
N TYR A 146 6.33 -8.24 11.26
CA TYR A 146 6.45 -9.52 12.00
C TYR A 146 7.91 -9.97 12.23
N CYS A 147 8.87 -9.42 11.46
CA CYS A 147 10.29 -9.63 11.66
C CYS A 147 10.91 -8.68 12.69
N LEU A 148 10.13 -7.83 13.34
CA LEU A 148 10.58 -6.87 14.35
C LEU A 148 9.97 -7.23 15.73
N PRO A 149 10.73 -6.98 16.83
CA PRO A 149 12.11 -6.48 16.83
C PRO A 149 13.11 -7.57 16.41
N CYS A 150 14.04 -7.24 15.51
CA CYS A 150 15.15 -8.15 15.20
C CYS A 150 16.12 -8.23 16.38
N PRO A 151 16.52 -9.44 16.84
CA PRO A 151 17.47 -9.59 17.96
C PRO A 151 18.80 -8.87 17.72
N LEU A 152 19.22 -8.76 16.46
CA LEU A 152 20.44 -8.07 16.06
C LEU A 152 20.21 -6.60 15.67
N LYS A 153 19.03 -6.06 15.96
CA LYS A 153 18.63 -4.66 15.68
C LYS A 153 18.70 -4.28 14.19
N ILE A 154 18.60 -5.26 13.29
CA ILE A 154 18.54 -4.98 11.86
C ILE A 154 17.16 -4.42 11.53
N ASN A 155 17.12 -3.25 10.88
CA ASN A 155 15.88 -2.73 10.31
C ASN A 155 15.59 -3.47 9.00
N ILE A 156 14.96 -4.64 9.09
CA ILE A 156 14.68 -5.52 7.95
C ILE A 156 13.81 -4.82 6.89
N PRO A 157 12.67 -4.17 7.23
CA PRO A 157 11.87 -3.44 6.24
C PRO A 157 12.66 -2.37 5.49
N GLN A 158 13.54 -1.63 6.18
CA GLN A 158 14.37 -0.62 5.55
C GLN A 158 15.37 -1.20 4.55
N ASN A 159 15.96 -2.36 4.86
CA ASN A 159 16.87 -3.05 3.95
C ASN A 159 16.16 -3.46 2.64
N PHE A 160 14.94 -4.03 2.73
CA PHE A 160 14.13 -4.34 1.55
C PHE A 160 13.70 -3.10 0.76
N LEU A 161 13.41 -2.00 1.44
CA LEU A 161 13.10 -0.73 0.79
C LEU A 161 14.28 -0.22 -0.03
N LEU A 162 15.48 -0.24 0.55
CA LEU A 162 16.70 0.21 -0.14
C LEU A 162 17.09 -0.71 -1.29
N GLU A 163 16.89 -2.03 -1.14
CA GLU A 163 17.04 -2.97 -2.25
C GLU A 163 16.11 -2.61 -3.41
N GLY A 164 14.84 -2.30 -3.11
CA GLY A 164 13.88 -1.85 -4.10
C GLY A 164 14.32 -0.58 -4.83
N TYR A 165 14.80 0.42 -4.13
CA TYR A 165 15.34 1.63 -4.75
C TYR A 165 16.55 1.34 -5.64
N TYR A 166 17.42 0.42 -5.22
CA TYR A 166 18.57 0.01 -6.00
C TYR A 166 18.17 -0.75 -7.28
N ALA A 167 17.32 -1.75 -7.16
CA ALA A 167 17.03 -2.71 -8.23
C ALA A 167 15.92 -2.24 -9.18
N ARG A 168 14.84 -1.64 -8.66
CA ARG A 168 13.62 -1.29 -9.41
C ARG A 168 13.59 0.16 -9.88
N TYR A 169 14.04 1.10 -9.02
CA TYR A 169 13.96 2.53 -9.34
C TYR A 169 15.25 3.09 -9.95
N ASN A 170 16.26 2.25 -10.18
CA ASN A 170 17.59 2.64 -10.68
C ASN A 170 18.28 3.76 -9.87
N LEU A 171 17.89 3.94 -8.60
CA LEU A 171 18.48 4.92 -7.67
C LEU A 171 19.69 4.30 -6.95
N LYS A 172 20.62 3.71 -7.72
CA LYS A 172 21.71 2.87 -7.19
C LYS A 172 22.60 3.59 -6.20
N ASP A 173 23.06 4.77 -6.53
CA ASP A 173 23.98 5.52 -5.67
C ASP A 173 23.28 6.05 -4.42
N TRP A 174 22.07 6.56 -4.58
CA TRP A 174 21.23 6.99 -3.47
C TRP A 174 20.95 5.85 -2.49
N ALA A 175 20.58 4.68 -3.00
CA ALA A 175 20.30 3.50 -2.17
C ALA A 175 21.57 3.02 -1.43
N LYS A 176 22.74 3.02 -2.10
CA LYS A 176 24.02 2.68 -1.48
C LYS A 176 24.40 3.63 -0.35
N GLU A 177 24.27 4.94 -0.55
CA GLU A 177 24.58 5.93 0.47
C GLU A 177 23.67 5.77 1.70
N ARG A 178 22.38 5.58 1.47
CA ARG A 178 21.41 5.28 2.55
C ARG A 178 21.70 3.95 3.25
N TYR A 179 22.10 2.91 2.50
CA TYR A 179 22.51 1.65 3.11
C TYR A 179 23.77 1.80 3.97
N LYS A 180 24.74 2.59 3.53
CA LYS A 180 25.95 2.89 4.32
C LYS A 180 25.61 3.61 5.63
N SER A 181 24.58 4.44 5.67
CA SER A 181 24.17 5.18 6.87
C SER A 181 23.33 4.35 7.85
N LEU A 182 22.92 3.14 7.52
CA LEU A 182 22.23 2.26 8.47
C LEU A 182 23.15 1.91 9.64
N GLU A 183 22.63 1.96 10.84
CA GLU A 183 23.36 1.62 12.07
C GLU A 183 23.81 0.14 12.06
N VAL A 184 22.89 -0.75 11.70
CA VAL A 184 23.17 -2.18 11.56
C VAL A 184 22.89 -2.64 10.14
N LYS A 185 23.87 -3.29 9.51
CA LYS A 185 23.78 -3.78 8.13
C LYS A 185 23.07 -5.13 8.05
N ALA A 186 22.52 -5.47 6.89
CA ALA A 186 21.92 -6.77 6.63
C ALA A 186 22.92 -7.93 6.82
N SER A 187 24.22 -7.69 6.58
CA SER A 187 25.30 -8.68 6.79
C SER A 187 25.49 -9.12 8.23
N ALA A 188 24.88 -8.44 9.19
CA ALA A 188 24.87 -8.87 10.59
C ALA A 188 23.89 -10.03 10.85
N CYS A 189 23.05 -10.41 9.87
CA CYS A 189 22.07 -11.47 10.00
C CYS A 189 22.75 -12.83 10.24
N VAL A 190 22.24 -13.58 11.21
CA VAL A 190 22.73 -14.94 11.61
C VAL A 190 21.66 -16.01 11.38
N GLU A 191 20.62 -15.72 10.60
CA GLU A 191 19.52 -16.64 10.27
C GLU A 191 18.83 -17.23 11.51
N CYS A 192 18.35 -16.38 12.40
CA CYS A 192 17.61 -16.78 13.61
C CYS A 192 16.28 -17.50 13.34
#